data_d3edf527d497943e2b5af7f44254c03f
#
_entry.id   d3edf527d497943e2b5af7f44254c03f
#
_cell.length_a   1.000
_cell.length_b   1.000
_cell.length_c   1.000
_cell.angle_alpha   90.00
_cell.angle_beta   90.00
_cell.angle_gamma   90.00
#
_symmetry.space_group_name_H-M   'P 1'
#
loop_
_entity.id
_entity.type
_entity.pdbx_description
1 polymer ?
#
loop_
_entity_poly.entity_id
_entity_poly.type
_entity_poly.pdbx_seq_one_letter_code
_entity_poly.pdbx_strand_id
1 'polypeptide(L)'
;MQQVNWTALVIFILLFGLITWLGFAAARWRRGDLDQLHEWGLGGRRFGTLVTWFLVGGDLYTAYTFIAVPALAFGAGAIAFFAVPYTVVIYPILFLVFPRIWHVAHKHGYITAADFVRGRYGNRWLALALALTGIVATMPYIALQLV
;
A
#
# COMPACT_ATOMS: atom_id res chain seq x y z
N MET A 1 0.05 -10.73 35.26
CA MET A 1 -1.05 -10.03 34.58
C MET A 1 -0.50 -8.70 34.09
N GLN A 2 -0.42 -8.48 32.77
CA GLN A 2 -0.01 -7.18 32.25
C GLN A 2 -1.11 -6.18 32.62
N GLN A 3 -0.74 -5.14 33.34
CA GLN A 3 -1.69 -4.06 33.66
C GLN A 3 -1.99 -3.29 32.37
N VAL A 4 -3.25 -3.16 32.03
CA VAL A 4 -3.69 -2.38 30.86
C VAL A 4 -3.30 -0.92 31.07
N ASN A 5 -2.52 -0.38 30.15
CA ASN A 5 -2.20 1.05 30.14
C ASN A 5 -3.41 1.83 29.63
N TRP A 6 -4.24 2.31 30.57
CA TRP A 6 -5.45 3.05 30.27
C TRP A 6 -5.24 4.30 29.44
N THR A 7 -4.14 5.01 29.68
CA THR A 7 -3.78 6.21 28.90
C THR A 7 -3.54 5.87 27.44
N ALA A 8 -2.76 4.83 27.17
CA ALA A 8 -2.50 4.35 25.81
C ALA A 8 -3.78 3.88 25.11
N LEU A 9 -4.65 3.15 25.85
CA LEU A 9 -5.92 2.69 25.32
C LEU A 9 -6.85 3.84 24.94
N VAL A 10 -6.97 4.86 25.77
CA VAL A 10 -7.79 6.06 25.49
C VAL A 10 -7.26 6.80 24.25
N ILE A 11 -5.97 7.03 24.17
CA ILE A 11 -5.35 7.68 23.00
C ILE A 11 -5.60 6.89 21.74
N PHE A 12 -5.44 5.55 21.80
CA PHE A 12 -5.71 4.67 20.67
C PHE A 12 -7.18 4.77 20.22
N ILE A 13 -8.14 4.68 21.14
CA ILE A 13 -9.56 4.77 20.82
C ILE A 13 -9.92 6.12 20.20
N LEU A 14 -9.37 7.22 20.73
CA LEU A 14 -9.62 8.56 20.21
C LEU A 14 -9.07 8.71 18.76
N LEU A 15 -7.84 8.29 18.53
CA LEU A 15 -7.22 8.37 17.21
C LEU A 15 -7.92 7.46 16.19
N PHE A 16 -8.21 6.23 16.58
CA PHE A 16 -8.92 5.28 15.73
C PHE A 16 -10.34 5.76 15.42
N GLY A 17 -11.07 6.26 16.42
CA GLY A 17 -12.39 6.85 16.24
C GLY A 17 -12.37 8.07 15.31
N LEU A 18 -11.37 8.95 15.46
CA LEU A 18 -11.19 10.11 14.59
C LEU A 18 -10.95 9.69 13.13
N ILE A 19 -10.04 8.73 12.89
CA ILE A 19 -9.73 8.25 11.54
C ILE A 19 -10.96 7.57 10.92
N THR A 20 -11.67 6.76 11.69
CA THR A 20 -12.90 6.10 11.26
C THR A 20 -13.97 7.12 10.89
N TRP A 21 -14.19 8.11 11.75
CA TRP A 21 -15.14 9.19 11.47
C TRP A 21 -14.76 9.99 10.22
N LEU A 22 -13.48 10.34 10.05
CA LEU A 22 -12.98 11.02 8.85
C LEU A 22 -13.21 10.17 7.59
N GLY A 23 -13.04 8.84 7.67
CA GLY A 23 -13.31 7.93 6.56
C GLY A 23 -14.78 7.98 6.13
N PHE A 24 -15.72 7.89 7.08
CA PHE A 24 -17.16 8.02 6.78
C PHE A 24 -17.56 9.41 6.32
N ALA A 25 -16.96 10.47 6.85
CA ALA A 25 -17.19 11.84 6.40
C ALA A 25 -16.67 12.05 4.97
N ALA A 26 -15.48 11.53 4.64
CA ALA A 26 -14.90 11.60 3.30
C ALA A 26 -15.75 10.86 2.26
N ALA A 27 -16.36 9.72 2.61
CA ALA A 27 -17.26 8.97 1.73
C ALA A 27 -18.50 9.77 1.29
N ARG A 28 -18.90 10.78 2.08
CA ARG A 28 -20.01 11.67 1.75
C ARG A 28 -19.61 12.88 0.90
N TRP A 29 -18.33 13.24 0.94
CA TRP A 29 -17.85 14.50 0.30
C TRP A 29 -17.66 14.35 -1.21
N ARG A 30 -17.08 13.24 -1.68
CA ARG A 30 -16.90 12.97 -3.12
C ARG A 30 -17.34 11.55 -3.42
N ARG A 31 -18.59 11.40 -3.76
CA ARG A 31 -19.14 10.10 -4.15
C ARG A 31 -18.66 9.75 -5.57
N GLY A 32 -17.92 8.64 -5.70
CA GLY A 32 -17.66 7.97 -6.96
C GLY A 32 -18.75 6.94 -7.25
N ASP A 33 -18.85 6.52 -8.49
CA ASP A 33 -19.68 5.38 -8.89
C ASP A 33 -18.94 4.08 -8.57
N LEU A 34 -19.25 3.47 -7.43
CA LEU A 34 -18.58 2.26 -6.95
C LEU A 34 -18.89 1.00 -7.78
N ASP A 35 -19.88 1.07 -8.68
CA ASP A 35 -20.17 -0.01 -9.62
C ASP A 35 -19.13 -0.07 -10.76
N GLN A 36 -18.33 1.00 -10.89
CA GLN A 36 -17.24 1.05 -11.85
C GLN A 36 -15.91 0.67 -11.19
N LEU A 37 -15.27 -0.38 -11.71
CA LEU A 37 -14.02 -0.91 -11.17
C LEU A 37 -12.89 0.12 -11.08
N HIS A 38 -12.81 1.07 -12.02
CA HIS A 38 -11.80 2.12 -11.99
C HIS A 38 -12.07 3.19 -10.92
N GLU A 39 -13.32 3.44 -10.57
CA GLU A 39 -13.67 4.31 -9.45
C GLU A 39 -13.36 3.62 -8.13
N TRP A 40 -13.74 2.33 -7.99
CA TRP A 40 -13.48 1.56 -6.79
C TRP A 40 -11.98 1.35 -6.55
N GLY A 41 -11.20 0.95 -7.56
CA GLY A 41 -9.79 0.59 -7.42
C GLY A 41 -8.82 1.76 -7.47
N LEU A 42 -9.16 2.84 -8.20
CA LEU A 42 -8.25 3.95 -8.47
C LEU A 42 -8.84 5.32 -8.09
N GLY A 43 -10.02 5.37 -7.45
CA GLY A 43 -10.71 6.62 -7.14
C GLY A 43 -10.94 7.49 -8.37
N GLY A 44 -11.21 6.88 -9.54
CA GLY A 44 -11.36 7.56 -10.82
C GLY A 44 -10.09 8.29 -11.30
N ARG A 45 -8.92 7.97 -10.73
CA ARG A 45 -7.63 8.65 -10.99
C ARG A 45 -7.66 10.15 -10.70
N ARG A 46 -8.49 10.57 -9.72
CA ARG A 46 -8.70 11.98 -9.34
C ARG A 46 -7.90 12.40 -8.11
N PHE A 47 -7.02 11.53 -7.62
CA PHE A 47 -6.18 11.88 -6.49
C PHE A 47 -5.14 12.92 -6.89
N GLY A 48 -5.14 14.03 -6.15
CA GLY A 48 -4.11 15.06 -6.28
C GLY A 48 -2.82 14.62 -5.58
N THR A 49 -1.75 15.38 -5.78
CA THR A 49 -0.41 15.10 -5.25
C THR A 49 -0.41 14.87 -3.74
N LEU A 50 -1.16 15.68 -2.97
CA LEU A 50 -1.22 15.56 -1.52
C LEU A 50 -1.82 14.23 -1.07
N VAL A 51 -2.97 13.85 -1.65
CA VAL A 51 -3.64 12.57 -1.30
C VAL A 51 -2.77 11.39 -1.70
N THR A 52 -2.17 11.44 -2.89
CA THR A 52 -1.24 10.39 -3.36
C THR A 52 -0.02 10.27 -2.44
N TRP A 53 0.53 11.40 -1.98
CA TRP A 53 1.65 11.40 -1.04
C TRP A 53 1.29 10.69 0.27
N PHE A 54 0.13 10.99 0.86
CA PHE A 54 -0.32 10.33 2.09
C PHE A 54 -0.62 8.84 1.90
N LEU A 55 -1.21 8.45 0.75
CA LEU A 55 -1.47 7.04 0.44
C LEU A 55 -0.17 6.25 0.28
N VAL A 56 0.79 6.76 -0.49
CA VAL A 56 2.11 6.14 -0.66
C VAL A 56 2.88 6.12 0.67
N GLY A 57 2.80 7.21 1.45
CA GLY A 57 3.40 7.27 2.78
C GLY A 57 2.82 6.21 3.72
N GLY A 58 1.50 6.01 3.72
CA GLY A 58 0.84 4.98 4.53
C GLY A 58 1.22 3.56 4.13
N ASP A 59 1.51 3.33 2.86
CA ASP A 59 1.99 2.03 2.37
C ASP A 59 3.47 1.76 2.75
N LEU A 60 4.29 2.79 2.80
CA LEU A 60 5.72 2.67 3.14
C LEU A 60 5.99 2.67 4.65
N TYR A 61 5.26 3.49 5.41
CA TYR A 61 5.44 3.65 6.87
C TYR A 61 4.51 2.70 7.63
N THR A 62 4.85 1.43 7.63
CA THR A 62 4.07 0.33 8.23
C THR A 62 4.71 -0.20 9.52
N ALA A 63 4.15 -1.26 10.09
CA ALA A 63 4.74 -1.98 11.22
C ALA A 63 6.18 -2.45 10.92
N TYR A 64 6.48 -2.80 9.68
CA TYR A 64 7.84 -3.16 9.27
C TYR A 64 8.82 -2.00 9.54
N THR A 65 8.48 -0.79 9.13
CA THR A 65 9.34 0.39 9.25
C THR A 65 9.52 0.83 10.71
N PHE A 66 8.45 0.81 11.52
CA PHE A 66 8.46 1.36 12.87
C PHE A 66 8.80 0.33 13.95
N ILE A 67 8.55 -0.95 13.71
CA ILE A 67 8.71 -2.01 14.71
C ILE A 67 9.78 -3.01 14.28
N ALA A 68 9.60 -3.65 13.12
CA ALA A 68 10.44 -4.77 12.72
C ALA A 68 11.90 -4.38 12.46
N VAL A 69 12.15 -3.31 11.71
CA VAL A 69 13.52 -2.83 11.42
C VAL A 69 14.22 -2.30 12.68
N PRO A 70 13.60 -1.46 13.53
CA PRO A 70 14.21 -1.06 14.80
C PRO A 70 14.45 -2.22 15.76
N ALA A 71 13.53 -3.18 15.86
CA ALA A 71 13.71 -4.37 16.69
C ALA A 71 14.89 -5.23 16.20
N LEU A 72 15.04 -5.39 14.90
CA LEU A 72 16.18 -6.08 14.29
C LEU A 72 17.49 -5.33 14.54
N ALA A 73 17.48 -4.00 14.46
CA ALA A 73 18.65 -3.18 14.77
C ALA A 73 19.08 -3.34 16.23
N PHE A 74 18.12 -3.37 17.15
CA PHE A 74 18.38 -3.56 18.56
C PHE A 74 18.87 -4.98 18.88
N GLY A 75 18.26 -6.01 18.28
CA GLY A 75 18.55 -7.42 18.59
C GLY A 75 19.75 -8.02 17.84
N ALA A 76 19.97 -7.61 16.59
CA ALA A 76 20.97 -8.18 15.69
C ALA A 76 21.99 -7.15 15.14
N GLY A 77 21.88 -5.90 15.53
CA GLY A 77 22.86 -4.86 15.21
C GLY A 77 22.96 -4.54 13.71
N ALA A 78 24.16 -4.61 13.16
CA ALA A 78 24.48 -4.14 11.81
C ALA A 78 23.69 -4.84 10.69
N ILE A 79 23.15 -6.03 10.91
CA ILE A 79 22.32 -6.73 9.91
C ILE A 79 21.10 -5.89 9.50
N ALA A 80 20.54 -5.09 10.42
CA ALA A 80 19.40 -4.23 10.10
C ALA A 80 19.69 -3.17 9.02
N PHE A 81 20.96 -2.82 8.81
CA PHE A 81 21.34 -1.86 7.76
C PHE A 81 21.05 -2.34 6.34
N PHE A 82 20.74 -3.62 6.12
CA PHE A 82 20.28 -4.09 4.80
C PHE A 82 19.03 -3.32 4.31
N ALA A 83 18.20 -2.83 5.23
CA ALA A 83 17.00 -2.08 4.91
C ALA A 83 17.29 -0.75 4.18
N VAL A 84 18.46 -0.13 4.40
CA VAL A 84 18.83 1.16 3.80
C VAL A 84 19.17 1.04 2.31
N PRO A 85 20.07 0.15 1.88
CA PRO A 85 20.43 0.04 0.46
C PRO A 85 19.25 -0.28 -0.45
N TYR A 86 18.39 -1.23 -0.08
CA TYR A 86 17.28 -1.58 -0.97
C TYR A 86 16.25 -0.47 -1.09
N THR A 87 15.96 0.27 -0.02
CA THR A 87 15.05 1.41 -0.06
C THR A 87 15.64 2.56 -0.89
N VAL A 88 16.93 2.83 -0.79
CA VAL A 88 17.59 3.89 -1.58
C VAL A 88 17.66 3.52 -3.06
N VAL A 89 18.01 2.28 -3.41
CA VAL A 89 18.15 1.84 -4.81
C VAL A 89 16.82 1.79 -5.55
N ILE A 90 15.71 1.54 -4.85
CA ILE A 90 14.41 1.43 -5.49
C ILE A 90 13.93 2.78 -6.07
N TYR A 91 14.25 3.91 -5.43
CA TYR A 91 13.76 5.23 -5.88
C TYR A 91 14.17 5.60 -7.29
N PRO A 92 15.45 5.53 -7.71
CA PRO A 92 15.84 5.76 -9.10
C PRO A 92 15.07 4.88 -10.08
N ILE A 93 14.87 3.61 -9.75
CA ILE A 93 14.09 2.66 -10.58
C ILE A 93 12.63 3.10 -10.70
N LEU A 94 12.01 3.52 -9.60
CA LEU A 94 10.65 4.03 -9.60
C LEU A 94 10.50 5.26 -10.50
N PHE A 95 11.41 6.23 -10.40
CA PHE A 95 11.37 7.43 -11.24
C PHE A 95 11.55 7.15 -12.73
N LEU A 96 12.30 6.11 -13.09
CA LEU A 96 12.52 5.73 -14.48
C LEU A 96 11.41 4.86 -15.06
N VAL A 97 10.85 3.95 -14.25
CA VAL A 97 9.95 2.89 -14.71
C VAL A 97 8.48 3.27 -14.54
N PHE A 98 8.11 3.82 -13.39
CA PHE A 98 6.69 4.12 -13.10
C PHE A 98 6.05 5.13 -14.04
N PRO A 99 6.69 6.22 -14.46
CA PRO A 99 6.06 7.13 -15.44
C PRO A 99 5.70 6.42 -16.74
N ARG A 100 6.55 5.48 -17.19
CA ARG A 100 6.30 4.69 -18.41
C ARG A 100 5.15 3.71 -18.23
N ILE A 101 5.13 2.97 -17.11
CA ILE A 101 4.04 2.05 -16.77
C ILE A 101 2.73 2.83 -16.62
N TRP A 102 2.76 3.95 -15.92
CA TRP A 102 1.58 4.80 -15.74
C TRP A 102 1.03 5.30 -17.08
N HIS A 103 1.89 5.76 -17.98
CA HIS A 103 1.47 6.22 -19.31
C HIS A 103 0.77 5.12 -20.08
N VAL A 104 1.33 3.91 -20.11
CA VAL A 104 0.75 2.75 -20.78
C VAL A 104 -0.57 2.34 -20.12
N ALA A 105 -0.59 2.25 -18.80
CA ALA A 105 -1.79 1.88 -18.04
C ALA A 105 -2.92 2.91 -18.21
N HIS A 106 -2.57 4.21 -18.23
CA HIS A 106 -3.54 5.27 -18.49
C HIS A 106 -4.10 5.22 -19.90
N LYS A 107 -3.25 5.02 -20.91
CA LYS A 107 -3.64 4.94 -22.32
C LYS A 107 -4.58 3.77 -22.62
N HIS A 108 -4.36 2.61 -21.97
CA HIS A 108 -5.12 1.38 -22.24
C HIS A 108 -6.21 1.11 -21.18
N GLY A 109 -6.37 1.97 -20.18
CA GLY A 109 -7.36 1.79 -19.12
C GLY A 109 -7.04 0.65 -18.14
N TYR A 110 -5.78 0.19 -18.04
CA TYR A 110 -5.40 -0.88 -17.14
C TYR A 110 -5.50 -0.45 -15.69
N ILE A 111 -6.09 -1.30 -14.85
CA ILE A 111 -6.30 -1.04 -13.42
C ILE A 111 -5.30 -1.83 -12.59
N THR A 112 -5.04 -3.08 -12.97
CA THR A 112 -4.17 -3.99 -12.23
C THR A 112 -2.92 -4.37 -13.04
N ALA A 113 -1.90 -4.91 -12.35
CA ALA A 113 -0.74 -5.50 -13.01
C ALA A 113 -1.12 -6.68 -13.91
N ALA A 114 -2.16 -7.43 -13.54
CA ALA A 114 -2.69 -8.53 -14.34
C ALA A 114 -3.29 -8.04 -15.66
N ASP A 115 -3.96 -6.88 -15.68
CA ASP A 115 -4.48 -6.26 -16.91
C ASP A 115 -3.34 -5.88 -17.84
N PHE A 116 -2.26 -5.31 -17.29
CA PHE A 116 -1.08 -4.95 -18.05
C PHE A 116 -0.46 -6.18 -18.73
N VAL A 117 -0.28 -7.28 -17.99
CA VAL A 117 0.27 -8.54 -18.53
C VAL A 117 -0.66 -9.13 -19.57
N ARG A 118 -1.97 -9.16 -19.31
CA ARG A 118 -2.96 -9.63 -20.28
C ARG A 118 -2.93 -8.82 -21.58
N GLY A 119 -2.87 -7.49 -21.45
CA GLY A 119 -2.82 -6.60 -22.61
C GLY A 119 -1.53 -6.73 -23.40
N ARG A 120 -0.39 -6.99 -22.74
CA ARG A 120 0.91 -7.13 -23.39
C ARG A 120 1.11 -8.47 -24.09
N TYR A 121 0.66 -9.56 -23.45
CA TYR A 121 0.93 -10.93 -23.91
C TYR A 121 -0.30 -11.64 -24.49
N GLY A 122 -1.50 -11.08 -24.38
CA GLY A 122 -2.74 -11.70 -24.85
C GLY A 122 -3.13 -12.98 -24.12
N ASN A 123 -2.45 -13.33 -23.02
CA ASN A 123 -2.61 -14.61 -22.33
C ASN A 123 -3.28 -14.42 -20.96
N ARG A 124 -4.50 -14.94 -20.83
CA ARG A 124 -5.28 -14.88 -19.60
C ARG A 124 -4.71 -15.73 -18.47
N TRP A 125 -4.05 -16.84 -18.80
CA TRP A 125 -3.47 -17.73 -17.80
C TRP A 125 -2.24 -17.11 -17.13
N LEU A 126 -1.44 -16.38 -17.91
CA LEU A 126 -0.31 -15.63 -17.38
C LEU A 126 -0.78 -14.50 -16.43
N ALA A 127 -1.86 -13.81 -16.79
CA ALA A 127 -2.46 -12.80 -15.94
C ALA A 127 -3.02 -13.39 -14.65
N LEU A 128 -3.67 -14.56 -14.72
CA LEU A 128 -4.15 -15.28 -13.55
C LEU A 128 -3.01 -15.75 -12.65
N ALA A 129 -1.95 -16.32 -13.23
CA ALA A 129 -0.77 -16.71 -12.46
C ALA A 129 -0.15 -15.54 -11.72
N LEU A 130 -0.03 -14.38 -12.38
CA LEU A 130 0.46 -13.15 -11.74
C LEU A 130 -0.45 -12.71 -10.59
N ALA A 131 -1.77 -12.72 -10.77
CA ALA A 131 -2.71 -12.35 -9.73
C ALA A 131 -2.62 -13.29 -8.50
N LEU A 132 -2.56 -14.60 -8.74
CA LEU A 132 -2.40 -15.59 -7.66
C LEU A 132 -1.05 -15.42 -6.93
N THR A 133 0.02 -15.19 -7.67
CA THR A 133 1.34 -14.90 -7.07
C THR A 133 1.28 -13.66 -6.18
N GLY A 134 0.59 -12.61 -6.63
CA GLY A 134 0.39 -11.39 -5.83
C GLY A 134 -0.36 -11.66 -4.53
N ILE A 135 -1.44 -12.45 -4.58
CA ILE A 135 -2.21 -12.82 -3.38
C ILE A 135 -1.33 -13.61 -2.39
N VAL A 136 -0.63 -14.63 -2.87
CA VAL A 136 0.24 -15.45 -2.02
C VAL A 136 1.38 -14.63 -1.43
N ALA A 137 1.99 -13.75 -2.22
CA ALA A 137 3.09 -12.88 -1.77
C ALA A 137 2.67 -11.86 -0.69
N THR A 138 1.41 -11.41 -0.70
CA THR A 138 0.92 -10.46 0.32
C THR A 138 0.52 -11.12 1.64
N MET A 139 0.27 -12.43 1.67
CA MET A 139 -0.14 -13.12 2.91
C MET A 139 0.86 -12.98 4.07
N PRO A 140 2.17 -13.19 3.90
CA PRO A 140 3.14 -12.99 4.99
C PRO A 140 3.19 -11.53 5.45
N TYR A 141 3.00 -10.59 4.53
CA TYR A 141 2.95 -9.17 4.87
C TYR A 141 1.72 -8.82 5.72
N ILE A 142 0.54 -9.36 5.38
CA ILE A 142 -0.67 -9.19 6.18
C ILE A 142 -0.48 -9.80 7.57
N ALA A 143 0.10 -10.99 7.65
CA ALA A 143 0.39 -11.64 8.94
C ALA A 143 1.29 -10.77 9.83
N LEU A 144 2.32 -10.12 9.25
CA LEU A 144 3.19 -9.20 9.97
C LEU A 144 2.45 -7.98 10.54
N GLN A 145 1.41 -7.51 9.86
CA GLN A 145 0.62 -6.35 10.32
C GLN A 145 -0.35 -6.70 11.47
N LEU A 146 -0.65 -7.99 11.67
CA LEU A 146 -1.59 -8.47 12.69
C LEU A 146 -0.92 -8.88 14.01
N VAL A 147 0.40 -8.99 14.05
CA VAL A 147 1.19 -9.35 15.24
C VAL A 147 1.62 -8.11 16.00
#